data_a224e7798e3ca2af4276feddeb17b918
#
_entry.id   a224e7798e3ca2af4276feddeb17b918
#
_cell.length_a   1.000
_cell.length_b   1.000
_cell.length_c   1.000
_cell.angle_alpha   90.00
_cell.angle_beta   90.00
_cell.angle_gamma   90.00
#
_symmetry.space_group_name_H-M   'P 1'
#
loop_
_entity.id
_entity.type
_entity.pdbx_description
1 polymer ?
#
loop_
_entity_poly.entity_id
_entity_poly.type
_entity_poly.pdbx_seq_one_letter_code
_entity_poly.pdbx_strand_id
1 'polypeptide(L)'
;MRVLDKKGSIPPGMVRVSGAKTEAGELNDFYIDRYEVTNKQYKEFVSSGGYRNRKYWKQRFIKDGRELSWEEALKEFVDQSGQPGPAAWEAGDYPEGQGDYPVSGISWYEAAAYAEFAGKSLPTGHHWGIARGESTPLIKYSALGGFAAFAPFSNFNQKGPILVGSLPGVTPYGAFDMAGNVREWCWNETPKGRLIRGGAWNDPTYMFDDLSQAPAMDRSAKNGLRCALYSDPGKIPQAAFQVAKFRETRDYYKEKPVVDSVFEAYKEQFSYDKADLKARVESRRESSEWIQERITFDAAYGNERVPAYLFLPRSTAPPYQTVIYFPGSASEYQRSSQNLESYVEFTRRLDFIVKNGRAVLYPIYKGTFERGNAALFAILEGDASSHQHAELLIQEVKDFRRCVDYLETRPDIDSKKLAYYGFSWGGWFGGIIPAVEERLEVSVLIAAGVGSVGRPEVNEINYLSRVRIPTLILNGKYDMDVPVETSSKPMFDLLGTRAQDKRLKLYETDHDPPRNEIIKETLAWLDRYLGPIK
;
A
#
# COMPACT_ATOMS: atom_id res chain seq x y z
N MET A 1 15.80 -1.85 26.00
CA MET A 1 15.49 -1.80 27.45
C MET A 1 14.58 -0.60 27.68
N ARG A 2 13.35 -0.81 28.17
CA ARG A 2 12.41 0.31 28.42
C ARG A 2 12.76 0.91 29.78
N VAL A 3 13.10 2.20 29.81
CA VAL A 3 13.32 2.92 31.07
C VAL A 3 11.95 3.16 31.71
N LEU A 4 11.78 2.70 32.96
CA LEU A 4 10.55 2.94 33.70
C LEU A 4 10.52 4.40 34.19
N ASP A 5 9.44 5.08 33.92
CA ASP A 5 9.22 6.44 34.43
C ASP A 5 8.98 6.45 35.94
N LYS A 6 9.47 7.46 36.63
CA LYS A 6 9.11 7.65 38.04
C LYS A 6 7.62 7.92 38.17
N LYS A 7 6.98 7.34 39.19
CA LYS A 7 5.55 7.59 39.46
C LYS A 7 5.29 9.10 39.56
N GLY A 8 4.38 9.61 38.75
CA GLY A 8 4.01 11.02 38.71
C GLY A 8 4.88 11.93 37.82
N SER A 9 5.88 11.38 37.09
CA SER A 9 6.69 12.17 36.15
C SER A 9 6.04 12.36 34.78
N ILE A 10 5.02 11.58 34.46
CA ILE A 10 4.27 11.71 33.20
C ILE A 10 3.10 12.68 33.44
N PRO A 11 2.90 13.69 32.57
CA PRO A 11 1.74 14.58 32.67
C PRO A 11 0.43 13.79 32.62
N PRO A 12 -0.60 14.20 33.38
CA PRO A 12 -1.90 13.51 33.40
C PRO A 12 -2.50 13.36 32.00
N GLY A 13 -3.03 12.17 31.70
CA GLY A 13 -3.66 11.87 30.40
C GLY A 13 -2.71 11.71 29.23
N MET A 14 -1.39 11.76 29.44
CA MET A 14 -0.39 11.60 28.40
C MET A 14 0.41 10.31 28.52
N VAL A 15 1.13 9.95 27.48
CA VAL A 15 2.12 8.88 27.45
C VAL A 15 3.46 9.43 26.99
N ARG A 16 4.55 8.87 27.52
CA ARG A 16 5.91 9.22 27.06
C ARG A 16 6.25 8.43 25.81
N VAL A 17 6.75 9.14 24.83
CA VAL A 17 7.25 8.59 23.57
C VAL A 17 8.77 8.79 23.55
N SER A 18 9.51 7.71 23.38
CA SER A 18 10.96 7.80 23.21
C SER A 18 11.31 8.45 21.88
N GLY A 19 12.27 9.34 21.91
CA GLY A 19 12.80 9.98 20.71
C GLY A 19 13.37 8.98 19.72
N ALA A 20 13.49 9.39 18.46
CA ALA A 20 14.03 8.57 17.39
C ALA A 20 14.74 9.42 16.34
N LYS A 21 15.62 8.78 15.57
CA LYS A 21 16.20 9.38 14.37
C LYS A 21 15.19 9.29 13.23
N THR A 22 14.90 10.43 12.60
CA THR A 22 13.99 10.57 11.46
C THR A 22 14.69 11.27 10.30
N GLU A 23 14.01 11.43 9.19
CA GLU A 23 14.50 12.29 8.08
C GLU A 23 14.69 13.75 8.51
N ALA A 24 13.91 14.21 9.50
CA ALA A 24 14.03 15.56 10.06
C ALA A 24 15.19 15.72 11.05
N GLY A 25 15.95 14.65 11.32
CA GLY A 25 17.00 14.60 12.32
C GLY A 25 16.63 13.78 13.55
N GLU A 26 17.41 13.94 14.62
CA GLU A 26 17.17 13.27 15.90
C GLU A 26 16.12 14.05 16.70
N LEU A 27 15.02 13.38 17.04
CA LEU A 27 13.97 13.92 17.88
C LEU A 27 14.12 13.37 19.30
N ASN A 28 14.03 14.26 20.29
CA ASN A 28 14.09 13.90 21.70
C ASN A 28 12.79 13.24 22.19
N ASP A 29 12.82 12.69 23.39
CA ASP A 29 11.64 12.21 24.09
C ASP A 29 10.60 13.33 24.25
N PHE A 30 9.35 12.97 24.11
CA PHE A 30 8.21 13.88 24.24
C PHE A 30 7.02 13.16 24.88
N TYR A 31 5.97 13.90 25.16
CA TYR A 31 4.69 13.34 25.60
C TYR A 31 3.62 13.58 24.54
N ILE A 32 2.68 12.62 24.42
CA ILE A 32 1.52 12.77 23.55
C ILE A 32 0.26 12.37 24.35
N ASP A 33 -0.88 12.94 24.03
CA ASP A 33 -2.14 12.55 24.67
C ASP A 33 -2.40 11.07 24.46
N ARG A 34 -2.83 10.38 25.53
CA ARG A 34 -3.15 8.95 25.47
C ARG A 34 -4.28 8.66 24.52
N TYR A 35 -5.25 9.54 24.46
CA TYR A 35 -6.44 9.49 23.63
C TYR A 35 -6.54 10.73 22.77
N GLU A 36 -7.39 10.71 21.77
CA GLU A 36 -7.86 11.91 21.09
C GLU A 36 -8.48 12.89 22.11
N VAL A 37 -8.44 14.17 21.84
CA VAL A 37 -9.12 15.17 22.69
C VAL A 37 -10.62 14.92 22.64
N THR A 38 -11.25 14.78 23.80
CA THR A 38 -12.67 14.46 23.90
C THR A 38 -13.56 15.71 23.79
N ASN A 39 -14.84 15.51 23.46
CA ASN A 39 -15.84 16.56 23.46
C ASN A 39 -15.89 17.29 24.81
N LYS A 40 -15.84 16.56 25.92
CA LYS A 40 -15.84 17.12 27.27
C LYS A 40 -14.65 18.06 27.52
N GLN A 41 -13.44 17.64 27.13
CA GLN A 41 -12.24 18.45 27.25
C GLN A 41 -12.33 19.70 26.36
N TYR A 42 -12.82 19.54 25.14
CA TYR A 42 -12.99 20.67 24.22
C TYR A 42 -14.08 21.66 24.70
N LYS A 43 -15.12 21.15 25.36
CA LYS A 43 -16.15 21.98 25.98
C LYS A 43 -15.59 22.93 27.05
N GLU A 44 -14.57 22.51 27.79
CA GLU A 44 -13.87 23.37 28.75
C GLU A 44 -13.23 24.57 28.04
N PHE A 45 -12.61 24.36 26.87
CA PHE A 45 -12.08 25.45 26.05
C PHE A 45 -13.17 26.40 25.58
N VAL A 46 -14.27 25.89 25.04
CA VAL A 46 -15.42 26.72 24.60
C VAL A 46 -16.00 27.52 25.76
N SER A 47 -16.29 26.85 26.88
CA SER A 47 -16.92 27.47 28.07
C SER A 47 -16.01 28.47 28.76
N SER A 48 -14.70 28.31 28.66
CA SER A 48 -13.70 29.28 29.17
C SER A 48 -13.51 30.49 28.24
N GLY A 49 -14.36 30.65 27.23
CA GLY A 49 -14.27 31.75 26.27
C GLY A 49 -13.13 31.59 25.25
N GLY A 50 -12.69 30.39 24.97
CA GLY A 50 -11.59 30.10 24.07
C GLY A 50 -11.74 30.71 22.67
N TYR A 51 -12.95 30.73 22.14
CA TYR A 51 -13.28 31.37 20.85
C TYR A 51 -13.29 32.91 20.90
N ARG A 52 -13.36 33.51 22.09
CA ARG A 52 -13.35 34.97 22.27
C ARG A 52 -11.99 35.52 22.68
N ASN A 53 -11.05 34.65 23.02
CA ASN A 53 -9.74 35.03 23.54
C ASN A 53 -8.65 34.86 22.51
N ARG A 54 -8.30 35.94 21.83
CA ARG A 54 -7.32 35.98 20.75
C ARG A 54 -5.94 35.44 21.14
N LYS A 55 -5.57 35.39 22.41
CA LYS A 55 -4.26 34.92 22.88
C LYS A 55 -3.96 33.46 22.46
N TYR A 56 -4.98 32.63 22.24
CA TYR A 56 -4.83 31.25 21.81
C TYR A 56 -4.69 31.10 20.30
N TRP A 57 -5.09 32.08 19.51
CA TRP A 57 -5.17 32.05 18.05
C TRP A 57 -3.97 32.80 17.45
N LYS A 58 -2.82 32.16 17.46
CA LYS A 58 -1.53 32.77 17.08
C LYS A 58 -1.28 32.78 15.58
N GLN A 59 -2.05 32.03 14.83
CA GLN A 59 -1.83 31.82 13.41
C GLN A 59 -2.63 32.81 12.55
N ARG A 60 -2.09 33.14 11.37
CA ARG A 60 -2.82 33.93 10.35
C ARG A 60 -3.87 33.03 9.72
N PHE A 61 -5.09 33.52 9.59
CA PHE A 61 -6.20 32.77 9.00
C PHE A 61 -6.18 32.92 7.49
N ILE A 62 -6.00 31.82 6.76
CA ILE A 62 -6.01 31.80 5.29
C ILE A 62 -7.19 30.94 4.83
N LYS A 63 -8.05 31.48 3.98
CA LYS A 63 -9.13 30.78 3.31
C LYS A 63 -9.07 31.12 1.81
N ASP A 64 -8.98 30.11 0.96
CA ASP A 64 -8.95 30.24 -0.49
C ASP A 64 -7.89 31.25 -0.98
N GLY A 65 -6.71 31.25 -0.35
CA GLY A 65 -5.59 32.15 -0.65
C GLY A 65 -5.73 33.57 -0.09
N ARG A 66 -6.85 33.92 0.56
CA ARG A 66 -7.09 35.22 1.19
C ARG A 66 -6.87 35.14 2.71
N GLU A 67 -6.19 36.15 3.26
CA GLU A 67 -6.09 36.33 4.69
C GLU A 67 -7.41 36.91 5.26
N LEU A 68 -7.95 36.25 6.27
CA LEU A 68 -9.14 36.70 7.00
C LEU A 68 -8.74 37.53 8.22
N SER A 69 -9.53 38.56 8.53
CA SER A 69 -9.46 39.22 9.81
C SER A 69 -9.92 38.28 10.94
N TRP A 70 -9.66 38.67 12.17
CA TRP A 70 -10.14 37.93 13.34
C TRP A 70 -11.66 37.77 13.35
N GLU A 71 -12.37 38.83 13.08
CA GLU A 71 -13.83 38.90 13.06
C GLU A 71 -14.43 38.07 11.92
N GLU A 72 -13.77 38.04 10.77
CA GLU A 72 -14.17 37.19 9.64
C GLU A 72 -13.94 35.70 9.96
N ALA A 73 -12.79 35.35 10.53
CA ALA A 73 -12.46 33.96 10.85
C ALA A 73 -13.40 33.37 11.89
N LEU A 74 -13.76 34.14 12.93
CA LEU A 74 -14.70 33.67 13.97
C LEU A 74 -16.10 33.36 13.44
N LYS A 75 -16.53 33.98 12.34
CA LYS A 75 -17.83 33.67 11.71
C LYS A 75 -17.83 32.28 11.05
N GLU A 76 -16.65 31.75 10.73
CA GLU A 76 -16.49 30.40 10.17
C GLU A 76 -16.50 29.33 11.28
N PHE A 77 -16.11 29.66 12.51
CA PHE A 77 -15.91 28.72 13.61
C PHE A 77 -17.16 28.61 14.49
N VAL A 78 -18.27 28.24 13.87
CA VAL A 78 -19.56 28.08 14.52
C VAL A 78 -20.13 26.68 14.35
N ASP A 79 -20.93 26.24 15.30
CA ASP A 79 -21.66 24.99 15.26
C ASP A 79 -22.88 25.04 14.30
N GLN A 80 -23.68 23.98 14.27
CA GLN A 80 -24.88 23.90 13.42
C GLN A 80 -25.95 24.94 13.76
N SER A 81 -25.93 25.49 14.98
CA SER A 81 -26.87 26.54 15.45
C SER A 81 -26.31 27.97 15.34
N GLY A 82 -25.07 28.11 14.85
CA GLY A 82 -24.37 29.40 14.75
C GLY A 82 -23.69 29.84 16.04
N GLN A 83 -23.58 28.98 17.06
CA GLN A 83 -22.82 29.27 18.28
C GLN A 83 -21.34 28.95 18.06
N PRO A 84 -20.39 29.68 18.70
CA PRO A 84 -18.97 29.34 18.64
C PRO A 84 -18.70 27.92 19.14
N GLY A 85 -18.12 27.07 18.30
CA GLY A 85 -17.86 25.67 18.64
C GLY A 85 -17.66 24.79 17.43
N PRO A 86 -17.32 23.50 17.63
CA PRO A 86 -17.13 22.50 16.58
C PRO A 86 -18.35 22.36 15.66
N ALA A 87 -18.13 22.19 14.36
CA ALA A 87 -19.21 22.06 13.37
C ALA A 87 -20.11 20.82 13.59
N ALA A 88 -19.62 19.83 14.32
CA ALA A 88 -20.40 18.64 14.69
C ALA A 88 -21.33 18.85 15.89
N TRP A 89 -21.26 20.00 16.56
CA TRP A 89 -22.08 20.34 17.73
C TRP A 89 -23.35 21.09 17.35
N GLU A 90 -24.27 21.20 18.31
CA GLU A 90 -25.51 21.96 18.18
C GLU A 90 -25.81 22.71 19.48
N ALA A 91 -26.30 23.93 19.38
CA ALA A 91 -26.63 24.82 20.52
C ALA A 91 -25.45 25.02 21.49
N GLY A 92 -24.22 25.06 20.97
CA GLY A 92 -22.99 25.23 21.73
C GLY A 92 -22.58 24.00 22.53
N ASP A 93 -23.14 22.80 22.25
CA ASP A 93 -22.86 21.58 22.98
C ASP A 93 -22.76 20.36 22.04
N TYR A 94 -22.10 19.27 22.53
CA TYR A 94 -22.00 17.99 21.87
C TYR A 94 -23.26 17.14 22.13
N PRO A 95 -23.54 16.12 21.31
CA PRO A 95 -24.68 15.24 21.52
C PRO A 95 -24.66 14.55 22.90
N GLU A 96 -25.83 14.40 23.51
CA GLU A 96 -25.98 13.79 24.82
C GLU A 96 -25.30 12.41 24.90
N GLY A 97 -24.57 12.16 25.98
CA GLY A 97 -23.82 10.92 26.19
C GLY A 97 -22.49 10.84 25.45
N GLN A 98 -22.12 11.82 24.63
CA GLN A 98 -20.88 11.79 23.84
C GLN A 98 -19.73 12.62 24.43
N GLY A 99 -19.73 12.84 25.73
CA GLY A 99 -18.67 13.61 26.41
C GLY A 99 -17.27 13.03 26.24
N ASP A 100 -17.14 11.70 26.29
CA ASP A 100 -15.88 10.99 26.16
C ASP A 100 -15.63 10.45 24.73
N TYR A 101 -16.41 10.88 23.73
CA TYR A 101 -16.11 10.69 22.32
C TYR A 101 -15.12 11.75 21.86
N PRO A 102 -14.32 11.50 20.79
CA PRO A 102 -13.41 12.51 20.28
C PRO A 102 -14.17 13.74 19.78
N VAL A 103 -13.65 14.92 20.05
CA VAL A 103 -14.14 16.12 19.38
C VAL A 103 -13.85 16.02 17.89
N SER A 104 -14.84 16.40 17.09
CA SER A 104 -14.70 16.41 15.62
C SER A 104 -15.43 17.59 15.00
N GLY A 105 -15.19 17.84 13.72
CA GLY A 105 -15.75 19.01 13.06
C GLY A 105 -15.00 20.30 13.41
N ILE A 106 -13.70 20.22 13.62
CA ILE A 106 -12.82 21.35 13.92
C ILE A 106 -11.78 21.57 12.81
N SER A 107 -11.49 22.82 12.52
CA SER A 107 -10.42 23.25 11.63
C SER A 107 -9.04 23.07 12.29
N TRP A 108 -7.99 23.15 11.48
CA TRP A 108 -6.61 23.18 12.00
C TRP A 108 -6.38 24.37 12.95
N TYR A 109 -7.00 25.52 12.67
CA TYR A 109 -6.91 26.71 13.51
C TYR A 109 -7.54 26.50 14.89
N GLU A 110 -8.71 25.89 14.95
CA GLU A 110 -9.42 25.52 16.17
C GLU A 110 -8.60 24.50 16.98
N ALA A 111 -8.02 23.49 16.30
CA ALA A 111 -7.15 22.52 16.92
C ALA A 111 -5.87 23.17 17.53
N ALA A 112 -5.24 24.08 16.79
CA ALA A 112 -4.06 24.82 17.27
C ALA A 112 -4.40 25.73 18.46
N ALA A 113 -5.55 26.40 18.41
CA ALA A 113 -6.03 27.27 19.52
C ALA A 113 -6.33 26.45 20.78
N TYR A 114 -6.96 25.29 20.64
CA TYR A 114 -7.16 24.38 21.77
C TYR A 114 -5.83 23.91 22.37
N ALA A 115 -4.87 23.52 21.54
CA ALA A 115 -3.56 23.08 22.01
C ALA A 115 -2.86 24.18 22.84
N GLU A 116 -2.92 25.44 22.39
CA GLU A 116 -2.41 26.59 23.14
C GLU A 116 -3.16 26.82 24.48
N PHE A 117 -4.50 26.65 24.48
CA PHE A 117 -5.29 26.71 25.71
C PHE A 117 -4.86 25.64 26.72
N ALA A 118 -4.61 24.41 26.25
CA ALA A 118 -4.18 23.30 27.08
C ALA A 118 -2.69 23.39 27.51
N GLY A 119 -1.96 24.41 27.09
CA GLY A 119 -0.52 24.51 27.33
C GLY A 119 0.31 23.44 26.61
N LYS A 120 -0.18 22.97 25.46
CA LYS A 120 0.40 21.91 24.62
C LYS A 120 0.62 22.42 23.20
N SER A 121 0.93 21.53 22.28
CA SER A 121 1.10 21.82 20.86
C SER A 121 0.44 20.73 20.01
N LEU A 122 0.11 21.03 18.75
CA LEU A 122 -0.14 19.98 17.78
C LEU A 122 1.17 19.22 17.51
N PRO A 123 1.15 17.88 17.38
CA PRO A 123 2.33 17.13 17.02
C PRO A 123 2.77 17.49 15.60
N THR A 124 4.09 17.49 15.33
CA THR A 124 4.53 17.43 13.93
C THR A 124 4.24 16.04 13.36
N GLY A 125 4.17 15.91 12.04
CA GLY A 125 3.95 14.61 11.39
C GLY A 125 4.99 13.56 11.81
N HIS A 126 6.23 13.96 12.04
CA HIS A 126 7.28 13.06 12.54
C HIS A 126 7.04 12.60 13.99
N HIS A 127 6.64 13.51 14.89
CA HIS A 127 6.32 13.13 16.27
C HIS A 127 5.08 12.22 16.32
N TRP A 128 4.06 12.55 15.53
CA TRP A 128 2.87 11.71 15.41
C TRP A 128 3.23 10.30 14.92
N GLY A 129 4.04 10.20 13.85
CA GLY A 129 4.50 8.93 13.30
C GLY A 129 5.29 8.09 14.29
N ILE A 130 6.23 8.71 15.06
CA ILE A 130 6.95 7.99 16.11
C ILE A 130 5.97 7.47 17.17
N ALA A 131 5.03 8.31 17.64
CA ALA A 131 4.06 7.93 18.66
C ALA A 131 3.16 6.77 18.21
N ARG A 132 2.80 6.72 16.93
CA ARG A 132 2.11 5.58 16.33
C ARG A 132 2.98 4.32 16.27
N GLY A 133 4.30 4.48 16.20
CA GLY A 133 5.28 3.38 16.16
C GLY A 133 5.91 3.15 14.79
N GLU A 134 5.80 4.07 13.83
CA GLU A 134 6.37 3.96 12.47
C GLU A 134 7.88 3.66 12.45
N SER A 135 8.61 4.07 13.50
CA SER A 135 10.03 3.76 13.67
C SER A 135 10.29 2.30 14.10
N THR A 136 9.25 1.53 14.41
CA THR A 136 9.41 0.14 14.87
C THR A 136 9.31 -0.84 13.68
N PRO A 137 10.19 -1.87 13.62
CA PRO A 137 10.12 -2.88 12.55
C PRO A 137 8.75 -3.54 12.43
N LEU A 138 8.04 -3.72 13.56
CA LEU A 138 6.75 -4.38 13.60
C LEU A 138 5.70 -3.68 12.71
N ILE A 139 5.66 -2.35 12.68
CA ILE A 139 4.68 -1.62 11.85
C ILE A 139 5.09 -1.61 10.38
N LYS A 140 6.37 -1.52 10.06
CA LYS A 140 6.84 -1.67 8.68
C LYS A 140 6.46 -3.03 8.08
N TYR A 141 6.51 -4.10 8.88
CA TYR A 141 6.12 -5.45 8.44
C TYR A 141 4.61 -5.69 8.48
N SER A 142 3.85 -5.01 9.37
CA SER A 142 2.39 -5.16 9.42
C SER A 142 1.69 -4.52 8.22
N ALA A 143 2.27 -3.52 7.58
CA ALA A 143 1.78 -2.98 6.31
C ALA A 143 1.82 -4.03 5.18
N LEU A 144 2.77 -4.98 5.24
CA LEU A 144 2.99 -6.01 4.22
C LEU A 144 2.15 -7.29 4.42
N GLY A 145 1.42 -7.47 5.48
CA GLY A 145 0.67 -8.72 5.65
C GLY A 145 0.11 -8.99 7.05
N GLY A 146 -0.15 -7.97 7.84
CA GLY A 146 -0.71 -8.13 9.19
C GLY A 146 -1.86 -7.21 9.53
N PHE A 147 -2.24 -6.32 8.60
CA PHE A 147 -3.22 -5.27 8.91
C PHE A 147 -4.62 -5.84 9.16
N ALA A 148 -5.02 -6.89 8.46
CA ALA A 148 -6.29 -7.58 8.71
C ALA A 148 -6.44 -8.10 10.16
N ALA A 149 -5.31 -8.41 10.81
CA ALA A 149 -5.31 -8.79 12.23
C ALA A 149 -5.52 -7.59 13.17
N PHE A 150 -5.20 -6.37 12.74
CA PHE A 150 -5.32 -5.15 13.54
C PHE A 150 -6.55 -4.31 13.19
N ALA A 151 -7.10 -4.45 11.98
CA ALA A 151 -8.29 -3.72 11.54
C ALA A 151 -9.47 -3.79 12.53
N PRO A 152 -9.77 -4.93 13.18
CA PRO A 152 -10.83 -5.03 14.19
C PRO A 152 -10.55 -4.22 15.47
N PHE A 153 -9.31 -3.77 15.68
CA PHE A 153 -8.90 -2.98 16.84
C PHE A 153 -8.97 -1.47 16.59
N SER A 154 -9.46 -1.07 15.41
CA SER A 154 -9.52 0.32 14.96
C SER A 154 -10.91 0.64 14.40
N ASN A 155 -11.36 1.88 14.57
CA ASN A 155 -12.68 2.32 14.12
C ASN A 155 -12.59 2.85 12.66
N PHE A 156 -12.71 1.94 11.69
CA PHE A 156 -12.78 2.22 10.26
C PHE A 156 -14.04 1.65 9.61
N ASN A 157 -14.47 2.19 8.47
CA ASN A 157 -15.64 1.72 7.73
C ASN A 157 -16.93 1.69 8.55
N GLN A 158 -17.08 2.60 9.51
CA GLN A 158 -18.22 2.73 10.41
C GLN A 158 -19.10 3.94 10.09
N LYS A 159 -20.14 4.14 10.90
CA LYS A 159 -21.12 5.23 10.70
C LYS A 159 -20.85 6.48 11.54
N GLY A 160 -19.92 6.42 12.48
CA GLY A 160 -19.59 7.51 13.37
C GLY A 160 -18.37 7.23 14.25
N PRO A 161 -17.85 8.26 14.94
CA PRO A 161 -16.82 8.08 15.94
C PRO A 161 -17.37 7.27 17.14
N ILE A 162 -16.48 6.68 17.92
CA ILE A 162 -16.79 5.92 19.13
C ILE A 162 -16.04 6.49 20.33
N LEU A 163 -16.40 6.02 21.51
CA LEU A 163 -15.74 6.34 22.78
C LEU A 163 -14.23 6.13 22.68
N VAL A 164 -13.43 7.11 23.05
CA VAL A 164 -11.96 7.01 23.00
C VAL A 164 -11.46 5.85 23.87
N GLY A 165 -10.50 5.08 23.36
CA GLY A 165 -9.92 3.94 24.05
C GLY A 165 -10.86 2.74 24.23
N SER A 166 -12.02 2.72 23.57
CA SER A 166 -12.98 1.59 23.67
C SER A 166 -12.53 0.36 22.88
N LEU A 167 -11.66 0.52 21.89
CA LEU A 167 -11.04 -0.58 21.16
C LEU A 167 -9.62 -0.86 21.69
N PRO A 168 -9.16 -2.12 21.57
CA PRO A 168 -7.86 -2.51 22.12
C PRO A 168 -6.65 -2.05 21.29
N GLY A 169 -6.84 -1.27 20.23
CA GLY A 169 -5.78 -0.72 19.39
C GLY A 169 -4.90 0.26 20.15
N VAL A 170 -3.75 -0.22 20.64
CA VAL A 170 -2.79 0.56 21.42
C VAL A 170 -1.42 0.57 20.76
N THR A 171 -0.78 1.74 20.70
CA THR A 171 0.58 1.87 20.16
C THR A 171 1.63 1.31 21.11
N PRO A 172 2.88 1.06 20.66
CA PRO A 172 3.97 0.61 21.52
C PRO A 172 4.23 1.51 22.73
N TYR A 173 3.79 2.77 22.69
CA TYR A 173 3.96 3.75 23.75
C TYR A 173 2.75 3.88 24.67
N GLY A 174 1.61 3.26 24.33
CA GLY A 174 0.40 3.27 25.13
C GLY A 174 -0.60 4.36 24.75
N ALA A 175 -0.48 4.97 23.56
CA ALA A 175 -1.51 5.81 22.99
C ALA A 175 -2.55 4.94 22.27
N PHE A 176 -3.84 5.30 22.38
CA PHE A 176 -4.97 4.61 21.75
C PHE A 176 -5.50 5.40 20.55
N ASP A 177 -6.24 4.73 19.69
CA ASP A 177 -7.00 5.31 18.57
C ASP A 177 -6.15 6.11 17.56
N MET A 178 -4.82 5.84 17.48
CA MET A 178 -3.95 6.44 16.45
C MET A 178 -4.16 5.80 15.06
N ALA A 179 -5.28 5.11 14.88
CA ALA A 179 -5.75 4.53 13.63
C ALA A 179 -7.28 4.52 13.63
N GLY A 180 -7.88 5.23 12.68
CA GLY A 180 -9.34 5.37 12.59
C GLY A 180 -9.90 6.37 13.61
N ASN A 181 -11.16 6.24 13.94
CA ASN A 181 -11.95 7.09 14.80
C ASN A 181 -12.08 8.53 14.25
N VAL A 182 -11.16 9.46 14.58
CA VAL A 182 -11.09 10.75 13.89
C VAL A 182 -9.68 11.01 13.35
N ARG A 183 -9.58 11.73 12.24
CA ARG A 183 -8.30 12.21 11.74
C ARG A 183 -7.72 13.25 12.70
N GLU A 184 -6.42 13.21 12.90
CA GLU A 184 -5.74 14.07 13.85
C GLU A 184 -4.90 15.12 13.14
N TRP A 185 -5.20 16.40 13.34
CA TRP A 185 -4.44 17.51 12.81
C TRP A 185 -3.00 17.51 13.30
N CYS A 186 -2.06 17.62 12.38
CA CYS A 186 -0.64 17.83 12.67
C CYS A 186 -0.23 19.27 12.35
N TRP A 187 0.93 19.68 12.90
CA TRP A 187 1.43 21.03 12.72
C TRP A 187 1.81 21.39 11.28
N ASN A 188 2.35 20.45 10.53
CA ASN A 188 3.00 20.69 9.25
C ASN A 188 2.06 21.23 8.17
N GLU A 189 2.59 22.15 7.37
CA GLU A 189 1.99 22.56 6.10
C GLU A 189 2.14 21.44 5.05
N THR A 190 1.27 21.49 4.06
CA THR A 190 1.27 20.62 2.88
C THR A 190 0.97 21.47 1.64
N PRO A 191 1.18 20.95 0.41
CA PRO A 191 0.84 21.69 -0.81
C PRO A 191 -0.62 22.14 -0.90
N LYS A 192 -1.56 21.46 -0.21
CA LYS A 192 -3.01 21.74 -0.29
C LYS A 192 -3.62 22.16 1.07
N GLY A 193 -2.80 22.48 2.06
CA GLY A 193 -3.28 22.92 3.37
C GLY A 193 -2.44 22.45 4.54
N ARG A 194 -2.97 21.58 5.38
CA ARG A 194 -2.31 21.05 6.59
C ARG A 194 -2.31 19.52 6.59
N LEU A 195 -1.27 18.96 7.19
CA LEU A 195 -1.15 17.53 7.39
C LEU A 195 -2.20 17.07 8.42
N ILE A 196 -2.90 15.99 8.10
CA ILE A 196 -3.85 15.32 8.96
C ILE A 196 -3.64 13.81 8.85
N ARG A 197 -3.70 13.06 9.94
CA ARG A 197 -3.25 11.67 9.98
C ARG A 197 -4.22 10.74 10.69
N GLY A 198 -4.00 9.44 10.55
CA GLY A 198 -4.67 8.37 11.29
C GLY A 198 -5.90 7.77 10.58
N GLY A 199 -6.47 8.47 9.61
CA GLY A 199 -7.77 8.11 9.04
C GLY A 199 -8.92 8.36 10.00
N ALA A 200 -10.16 8.17 9.56
CA ALA A 200 -11.36 8.37 10.37
C ALA A 200 -12.32 7.19 10.29
N TRP A 201 -13.35 7.23 11.11
CA TRP A 201 -14.38 6.20 11.25
C TRP A 201 -15.05 5.75 9.94
N ASN A 202 -15.14 6.60 8.92
CA ASN A 202 -15.71 6.23 7.61
C ASN A 202 -14.67 6.16 6.50
N ASP A 203 -13.39 6.29 6.81
CA ASP A 203 -12.32 6.10 5.85
C ASP A 203 -12.06 4.60 5.64
N PRO A 204 -11.58 4.20 4.46
CA PRO A 204 -11.08 2.85 4.26
C PRO A 204 -9.81 2.62 5.09
N THR A 205 -9.58 1.38 5.47
CA THR A 205 -8.51 1.01 6.41
C THR A 205 -7.11 1.40 5.97
N TYR A 206 -6.82 1.43 4.66
CA TYR A 206 -5.51 1.84 4.17
C TYR A 206 -5.16 3.31 4.49
N MET A 207 -6.16 4.16 4.81
CA MET A 207 -5.93 5.52 5.27
C MET A 207 -5.18 5.60 6.61
N PHE A 208 -5.05 4.47 7.30
CA PHE A 208 -4.20 4.33 8.48
C PHE A 208 -2.77 4.79 8.23
N ASP A 209 -2.16 4.42 7.11
CA ASP A 209 -0.76 4.71 6.79
C ASP A 209 -0.60 5.89 5.82
N ASP A 210 -1.69 6.36 5.25
CA ASP A 210 -1.65 7.42 4.26
C ASP A 210 -1.37 8.78 4.91
N LEU A 211 -0.52 9.57 4.26
CA LEU A 211 -0.34 10.99 4.57
C LEU A 211 -1.50 11.75 3.95
N SER A 212 -2.47 12.13 4.76
CA SER A 212 -3.60 12.93 4.30
C SER A 212 -3.35 14.42 4.48
N GLN A 213 -4.02 15.23 3.67
CA GLN A 213 -3.99 16.68 3.75
C GLN A 213 -5.40 17.26 3.58
N ALA A 214 -5.65 18.37 4.24
CA ALA A 214 -6.90 19.09 4.09
C ALA A 214 -6.66 20.61 4.20
N PRO A 215 -7.53 21.45 3.60
CA PRO A 215 -7.49 22.89 3.82
C PRO A 215 -7.51 23.21 5.32
N ALA A 216 -6.73 24.20 5.75
CA ALA A 216 -6.65 24.55 7.18
C ALA A 216 -8.00 24.96 7.79
N MET A 217 -8.95 25.39 6.96
CA MET A 217 -10.33 25.76 7.33
C MET A 217 -11.32 24.58 7.26
N ASP A 218 -10.87 23.38 6.85
CA ASP A 218 -11.77 22.22 6.74
C ASP A 218 -12.26 21.76 8.12
N ARG A 219 -13.57 21.74 8.28
CA ARG A 219 -14.30 21.39 9.52
C ARG A 219 -15.17 20.15 9.32
N SER A 220 -14.69 19.22 8.50
CA SER A 220 -15.33 17.92 8.30
C SER A 220 -15.53 17.20 9.63
N ALA A 221 -16.64 16.48 9.77
CA ALA A 221 -16.97 15.66 10.96
C ALA A 221 -15.94 14.53 11.23
N LYS A 222 -14.94 14.37 10.37
CA LYS A 222 -13.82 13.41 10.51
C LYS A 222 -12.61 14.01 11.22
N ASN A 223 -12.51 15.33 11.29
CA ASN A 223 -11.30 16.04 11.69
C ASN A 223 -11.34 16.38 13.18
N GLY A 224 -10.45 15.81 13.92
CA GLY A 224 -10.21 16.01 15.34
C GLY A 224 -8.76 16.35 15.63
N LEU A 225 -8.32 16.12 16.85
CA LEU A 225 -6.94 16.40 17.25
C LEU A 225 -6.47 15.51 18.41
N ARG A 226 -5.16 15.45 18.53
CA ARG A 226 -4.39 14.96 19.69
C ARG A 226 -3.27 15.95 19.96
N CYS A 227 -2.95 16.23 21.21
CA CYS A 227 -1.87 17.17 21.53
C CYS A 227 -0.59 16.45 21.92
N ALA A 228 0.53 17.13 21.65
CA ALA A 228 1.87 16.76 22.14
C ALA A 228 2.37 17.79 23.15
N LEU A 229 3.26 17.38 24.04
CA LEU A 229 3.97 18.25 24.97
C LEU A 229 5.47 17.97 24.87
N TYR A 230 6.23 19.00 24.60
CA TYR A 230 7.67 18.95 24.43
C TYR A 230 8.35 19.53 25.68
N SER A 231 9.30 18.78 26.27
CA SER A 231 10.06 19.25 27.44
C SER A 231 10.96 20.45 27.11
N ASP A 232 11.46 20.50 25.88
CA ASP A 232 12.28 21.60 25.35
C ASP A 232 11.94 21.83 23.86
N PRO A 233 10.93 22.67 23.59
CA PRO A 233 10.52 22.96 22.19
C PRO A 233 11.65 23.56 21.35
N GLY A 234 12.61 24.26 21.97
CA GLY A 234 13.73 24.89 21.26
C GLY A 234 14.74 23.90 20.70
N LYS A 235 14.71 22.65 21.16
CA LYS A 235 15.56 21.56 20.64
C LYS A 235 14.96 20.74 19.52
N ILE A 236 13.71 21.01 19.13
CA ILE A 236 13.12 20.32 17.99
C ILE A 236 13.80 20.83 16.71
N PRO A 237 14.38 19.93 15.89
CA PRO A 237 14.99 20.34 14.63
C PRO A 237 14.03 21.13 13.75
N GLN A 238 14.47 22.24 13.16
CA GLN A 238 13.65 23.05 12.27
C GLN A 238 13.07 22.23 11.10
N ALA A 239 13.78 21.21 10.65
CA ALA A 239 13.33 20.29 9.61
C ALA A 239 12.03 19.54 10.00
N ALA A 240 11.75 19.32 11.28
CA ALA A 240 10.50 18.68 11.72
C ALA A 240 9.25 19.54 11.45
N PHE A 241 9.42 20.84 11.28
CA PHE A 241 8.34 21.81 10.98
C PHE A 241 8.20 22.14 9.49
N GLN A 242 9.07 21.60 8.64
CA GLN A 242 9.02 21.86 7.21
C GLN A 242 7.73 21.34 6.58
N VAL A 243 7.42 21.84 5.39
CA VAL A 243 6.30 21.35 4.57
C VAL A 243 6.44 19.84 4.40
N ALA A 244 5.40 19.10 4.75
CA ALA A 244 5.42 17.64 4.60
C ALA A 244 5.53 17.27 3.12
N LYS A 245 6.47 16.39 2.80
CA LYS A 245 6.56 15.81 1.46
C LYS A 245 5.34 14.96 1.23
N PHE A 246 4.53 15.34 0.27
CA PHE A 246 3.29 14.66 -0.07
C PHE A 246 3.47 13.93 -1.40
N ARG A 247 3.27 12.62 -1.38
CA ARG A 247 3.19 11.86 -2.63
C ARG A 247 1.77 12.06 -3.19
N GLU A 248 1.64 12.73 -4.32
CA GLU A 248 0.33 12.87 -4.95
C GLU A 248 -0.19 11.49 -5.34
N THR A 249 -1.43 11.19 -4.91
CA THR A 249 -2.13 10.00 -5.36
C THR A 249 -2.43 10.14 -6.84
N ARG A 250 -1.91 9.25 -7.65
CA ARG A 250 -2.11 9.23 -9.10
C ARG A 250 -3.57 8.87 -9.40
N ASP A 251 -4.22 9.65 -10.24
CA ASP A 251 -5.60 9.38 -10.69
C ASP A 251 -5.57 8.76 -12.09
N TYR A 252 -5.50 7.45 -12.14
CA TYR A 252 -5.41 6.68 -13.39
C TYR A 252 -6.60 6.87 -14.32
N TYR A 253 -7.77 7.27 -13.83
CA TYR A 253 -8.95 7.52 -14.65
C TYR A 253 -8.85 8.83 -15.46
N LYS A 254 -8.00 9.76 -15.05
CA LYS A 254 -7.72 11.00 -15.78
C LYS A 254 -6.60 10.86 -16.82
N GLU A 255 -5.87 9.75 -16.75
CA GLU A 255 -4.76 9.51 -17.67
C GLU A 255 -5.24 8.82 -18.95
N LYS A 256 -4.53 9.10 -20.02
CA LYS A 256 -4.79 8.46 -21.32
C LYS A 256 -3.57 7.65 -21.72
N PRO A 257 -3.77 6.39 -22.13
CA PRO A 257 -2.69 5.62 -22.71
C PRO A 257 -2.18 6.30 -23.99
N VAL A 258 -0.94 6.06 -24.33
CA VAL A 258 -0.36 6.55 -25.60
C VAL A 258 -1.11 5.97 -26.79
N VAL A 259 -1.07 6.69 -27.92
CA VAL A 259 -1.62 6.23 -29.20
C VAL A 259 -0.89 4.97 -29.69
N ASP A 260 -1.55 4.19 -30.54
CA ASP A 260 -1.05 2.87 -30.95
C ASP A 260 0.33 2.92 -31.62
N SER A 261 0.63 3.94 -32.41
CA SER A 261 1.97 4.09 -33.03
C SER A 261 3.11 4.27 -32.01
N VAL A 262 2.83 4.96 -30.89
CA VAL A 262 3.79 5.11 -29.78
C VAL A 262 3.86 3.82 -28.96
N PHE A 263 2.72 3.17 -28.75
CA PHE A 263 2.69 1.88 -28.07
C PHE A 263 3.51 0.81 -28.79
N GLU A 264 3.42 0.71 -30.12
CA GLU A 264 4.24 -0.23 -30.88
C GLU A 264 5.75 0.04 -30.71
N ALA A 265 6.16 1.31 -30.62
CA ALA A 265 7.53 1.65 -30.30
C ALA A 265 7.95 1.22 -28.88
N TYR A 266 7.03 1.29 -27.91
CA TYR A 266 7.27 0.79 -26.55
C TYR A 266 7.30 -0.74 -26.51
N LYS A 267 6.38 -1.40 -27.22
CA LYS A 267 6.33 -2.87 -27.35
C LYS A 267 7.62 -3.42 -27.97
N GLU A 268 8.23 -2.70 -28.91
CA GLU A 268 9.47 -3.09 -29.58
C GLU A 268 10.66 -3.17 -28.61
N GLN A 269 10.66 -2.44 -27.50
CA GLN A 269 11.72 -2.54 -26.48
C GLN A 269 11.76 -3.91 -25.80
N PHE A 270 10.64 -4.63 -25.79
CA PHE A 270 10.56 -6.01 -25.29
C PHE A 270 10.89 -7.05 -26.37
N SER A 271 11.13 -6.62 -27.60
CA SER A 271 11.52 -7.50 -28.70
C SER A 271 13.01 -7.89 -28.60
N TYR A 272 13.34 -9.00 -29.23
CA TYR A 272 14.71 -9.51 -29.32
C TYR A 272 14.82 -10.49 -30.49
N ASP A 273 16.02 -10.71 -30.99
CA ASP A 273 16.29 -11.73 -31.98
C ASP A 273 16.11 -13.14 -31.37
N LYS A 274 15.27 -13.98 -31.99
CA LYS A 274 15.03 -15.36 -31.56
C LYS A 274 16.24 -16.24 -31.85
N ALA A 275 17.34 -16.00 -31.13
CA ALA A 275 18.52 -16.88 -31.18
C ALA A 275 18.25 -18.20 -30.45
N ASP A 276 19.08 -19.22 -30.76
CA ASP A 276 19.07 -20.50 -30.04
C ASP A 276 19.12 -20.27 -28.51
N LEU A 277 18.24 -20.93 -27.82
CA LEU A 277 18.14 -20.89 -26.35
C LEU A 277 19.36 -21.54 -25.67
N LYS A 278 20.06 -22.44 -26.32
CA LYS A 278 21.10 -23.31 -25.71
C LYS A 278 20.62 -23.86 -24.37
N ALA A 279 19.36 -24.29 -24.35
CA ALA A 279 18.68 -24.77 -23.17
C ALA A 279 19.33 -26.03 -22.61
N ARG A 280 19.43 -26.11 -21.28
CA ARG A 280 20.00 -27.27 -20.57
C ARG A 280 19.14 -27.62 -19.37
N VAL A 281 18.87 -28.91 -19.18
CA VAL A 281 18.35 -29.43 -17.92
C VAL A 281 19.57 -29.74 -17.04
N GLU A 282 19.76 -28.92 -15.99
CA GLU A 282 20.94 -29.03 -15.12
C GLU A 282 20.76 -30.08 -14.03
N SER A 283 19.52 -30.25 -13.56
CA SER A 283 19.16 -31.28 -12.59
C SER A 283 17.70 -31.66 -12.71
N ARG A 284 17.42 -32.91 -12.33
CA ARG A 284 16.06 -33.45 -12.25
C ARG A 284 15.88 -34.13 -10.88
N ARG A 285 14.82 -33.79 -10.18
CA ARG A 285 14.43 -34.41 -8.91
C ARG A 285 13.01 -34.93 -9.02
N GLU A 286 12.74 -36.06 -8.39
CA GLU A 286 11.43 -36.67 -8.40
C GLU A 286 10.88 -36.76 -7.00
N SER A 287 9.60 -36.40 -6.84
CA SER A 287 8.80 -36.59 -5.62
C SER A 287 7.59 -37.46 -5.92
N SER A 288 6.74 -37.72 -4.95
CA SER A 288 5.46 -38.40 -5.16
C SER A 288 4.48 -37.55 -5.99
N GLU A 289 4.60 -36.25 -5.96
CA GLU A 289 3.64 -35.29 -6.52
C GLU A 289 4.05 -34.79 -7.90
N TRP A 290 5.34 -34.51 -8.10
CA TRP A 290 5.88 -33.92 -9.33
C TRP A 290 7.32 -34.33 -9.63
N ILE A 291 7.73 -34.04 -10.86
CA ILE A 291 9.12 -34.01 -11.29
C ILE A 291 9.54 -32.54 -11.36
N GLN A 292 10.61 -32.16 -10.66
CA GLN A 292 11.23 -30.84 -10.74
C GLN A 292 12.45 -30.89 -11.66
N GLU A 293 12.47 -30.11 -12.72
CA GLU A 293 13.62 -29.86 -13.55
C GLU A 293 14.18 -28.48 -13.29
N ARG A 294 15.46 -28.36 -12.91
CA ARG A 294 16.17 -27.09 -12.96
C ARG A 294 16.76 -26.93 -14.34
N ILE A 295 16.33 -25.90 -15.03
CA ILE A 295 16.71 -25.61 -16.41
C ILE A 295 17.44 -24.27 -16.48
N THR A 296 18.29 -24.10 -17.50
CA THR A 296 18.88 -22.83 -17.85
C THR A 296 18.85 -22.63 -19.35
N PHE A 297 18.69 -21.39 -19.80
CA PHE A 297 18.77 -21.01 -21.21
C PHE A 297 19.32 -19.57 -21.34
N ASP A 298 19.75 -19.21 -22.57
CA ASP A 298 20.30 -17.88 -22.82
C ASP A 298 19.22 -16.81 -22.71
N ALA A 299 19.51 -15.76 -21.93
CA ALA A 299 18.70 -14.54 -21.89
C ALA A 299 18.70 -13.83 -23.25
N ALA A 300 17.76 -12.91 -23.47
CA ALA A 300 17.70 -12.09 -24.65
C ALA A 300 18.67 -10.88 -24.61
N TYR A 301 19.54 -10.81 -23.63
CA TYR A 301 20.45 -9.68 -23.38
C TYR A 301 21.72 -10.15 -22.65
N GLY A 302 22.81 -9.38 -22.78
CA GLY A 302 23.97 -9.39 -21.89
C GLY A 302 24.78 -10.68 -21.81
N ASN A 303 24.62 -11.65 -22.71
CA ASN A 303 25.24 -12.97 -22.61
C ASN A 303 24.99 -13.67 -21.26
N GLU A 304 23.84 -13.45 -20.66
CA GLU A 304 23.44 -14.03 -19.41
C GLU A 304 22.63 -15.31 -19.59
N ARG A 305 22.52 -16.09 -18.50
CA ARG A 305 21.65 -17.27 -18.45
C ARG A 305 20.45 -16.98 -17.57
N VAL A 306 19.28 -17.47 -17.97
CA VAL A 306 18.05 -17.47 -17.17
C VAL A 306 17.90 -18.87 -16.56
N PRO A 307 18.05 -19.04 -15.24
CA PRO A 307 17.64 -20.26 -14.55
C PRO A 307 16.12 -20.27 -14.40
N ALA A 308 15.53 -21.46 -14.45
CA ALA A 308 14.12 -21.65 -14.12
C ALA A 308 13.89 -23.06 -13.54
N TYR A 309 12.77 -23.22 -12.85
CA TYR A 309 12.33 -24.52 -12.33
C TYR A 309 11.03 -24.91 -13.02
N LEU A 310 11.02 -26.04 -13.71
CA LEU A 310 9.84 -26.61 -14.32
C LEU A 310 9.35 -27.78 -13.45
N PHE A 311 8.13 -27.63 -12.93
CA PHE A 311 7.43 -28.66 -12.15
C PHE A 311 6.42 -29.36 -13.05
N LEU A 312 6.63 -30.62 -13.31
CA LEU A 312 5.77 -31.47 -14.14
C LEU A 312 4.93 -32.36 -13.24
N PRO A 313 3.61 -32.34 -13.35
CA PRO A 313 2.73 -33.15 -12.50
C PRO A 313 2.88 -34.64 -12.78
N ARG A 314 2.73 -35.49 -11.76
CA ARG A 314 2.67 -36.97 -11.92
C ARG A 314 1.23 -37.48 -12.01
N SER A 315 0.26 -36.64 -11.71
CA SER A 315 -1.16 -36.99 -11.70
C SER A 315 -1.79 -37.03 -13.10
N THR A 316 -1.12 -36.50 -14.12
CA THR A 316 -1.64 -36.39 -15.50
C THR A 316 -0.58 -36.75 -16.52
N ALA A 317 -1.00 -37.03 -17.75
CA ALA A 317 -0.08 -37.30 -18.88
C ALA A 317 0.16 -36.01 -19.71
N PRO A 318 1.34 -35.88 -20.36
CA PRO A 318 1.60 -34.80 -21.30
C PRO A 318 0.72 -34.92 -22.57
N PRO A 319 0.53 -33.82 -23.34
CA PRO A 319 1.16 -32.53 -23.14
C PRO A 319 0.43 -31.69 -22.05
N TYR A 320 1.24 -31.03 -21.21
CA TYR A 320 0.73 -30.30 -20.04
C TYR A 320 0.29 -28.86 -20.37
N GLN A 321 -0.88 -28.44 -19.87
CA GLN A 321 -1.21 -27.03 -19.68
C GLN A 321 -0.21 -26.43 -18.69
N THR A 322 0.35 -25.25 -18.98
CA THR A 322 1.45 -24.72 -18.18
C THR A 322 1.18 -23.31 -17.65
N VAL A 323 1.41 -23.14 -16.37
CA VAL A 323 1.33 -21.84 -15.68
C VAL A 323 2.74 -21.28 -15.52
N ILE A 324 2.98 -20.07 -15.99
CA ILE A 324 4.25 -19.34 -15.85
C ILE A 324 4.08 -18.33 -14.73
N TYR A 325 4.89 -18.49 -13.68
CA TYR A 325 4.80 -17.69 -12.48
C TYR A 325 5.69 -16.46 -12.52
N PHE A 326 5.16 -15.34 -12.04
CA PHE A 326 5.94 -14.15 -11.74
C PHE A 326 5.79 -13.82 -10.23
N PRO A 327 6.91 -13.84 -9.45
CA PRO A 327 6.88 -13.72 -7.99
C PRO A 327 6.60 -12.30 -7.50
N GLY A 328 6.38 -12.19 -6.20
CA GLY A 328 6.39 -10.92 -5.49
C GLY A 328 7.82 -10.38 -5.27
N SER A 329 7.92 -9.10 -4.92
CA SER A 329 9.20 -8.41 -4.65
C SER A 329 10.03 -9.05 -3.54
N ALA A 330 9.42 -9.85 -2.65
CA ALA A 330 10.16 -10.62 -1.64
C ALA A 330 11.25 -11.53 -2.23
N SER A 331 11.13 -11.93 -3.49
CA SER A 331 12.14 -12.70 -4.23
C SER A 331 13.46 -11.95 -4.46
N GLU A 332 13.45 -10.62 -4.45
CA GLU A 332 14.63 -9.76 -4.60
C GLU A 332 15.55 -9.82 -3.36
N TYR A 333 14.97 -10.12 -2.20
CA TYR A 333 15.69 -10.25 -0.93
C TYR A 333 16.24 -11.67 -0.70
N GLN A 334 15.83 -12.65 -1.52
CA GLN A 334 16.36 -14.00 -1.46
C GLN A 334 17.74 -14.06 -2.14
N ARG A 335 18.60 -14.94 -1.66
CA ARG A 335 19.96 -15.11 -2.21
C ARG A 335 20.13 -16.39 -3.02
N SER A 336 19.21 -17.33 -2.91
CA SER A 336 19.30 -18.62 -3.58
C SER A 336 17.91 -19.22 -3.80
N SER A 337 17.70 -19.77 -4.97
CA SER A 337 16.50 -20.51 -5.35
C SER A 337 16.61 -22.04 -5.12
N GLN A 338 17.70 -22.54 -4.53
CA GLN A 338 17.96 -24.00 -4.40
C GLN A 338 16.87 -24.78 -3.66
N ASN A 339 16.17 -24.11 -2.72
CA ASN A 339 15.10 -24.71 -1.92
C ASN A 339 13.72 -24.11 -2.28
N LEU A 340 13.48 -23.87 -3.56
CA LEU A 340 12.27 -23.21 -4.03
C LEU A 340 10.98 -23.93 -3.59
N GLU A 341 10.99 -25.26 -3.50
CA GLU A 341 9.84 -26.04 -3.02
C GLU A 341 9.41 -25.73 -1.58
N SER A 342 10.34 -25.26 -0.74
CA SER A 342 10.05 -24.81 0.63
C SER A 342 9.83 -23.31 0.74
N TYR A 343 10.01 -22.57 -0.35
CA TYR A 343 9.76 -21.15 -0.37
C TYR A 343 8.26 -20.86 -0.22
N VAL A 344 7.92 -19.90 0.63
CA VAL A 344 6.53 -19.62 1.03
C VAL A 344 5.61 -19.38 -0.16
N GLU A 345 6.07 -18.70 -1.20
CA GLU A 345 5.24 -18.46 -2.38
C GLU A 345 4.92 -19.74 -3.14
N PHE A 346 5.87 -20.67 -3.25
CA PHE A 346 5.62 -21.96 -3.88
C PHE A 346 4.56 -22.76 -3.12
N THR A 347 4.76 -22.95 -1.83
CA THR A 347 3.86 -23.75 -0.98
C THR A 347 2.47 -23.12 -0.81
N ARG A 348 2.39 -21.80 -0.91
CA ARG A 348 1.14 -21.07 -0.72
C ARG A 348 0.35 -20.89 -2.01
N ARG A 349 1.03 -20.76 -3.17
CA ARG A 349 0.41 -20.32 -4.44
C ARG A 349 0.57 -21.24 -5.61
N LEU A 350 1.51 -22.20 -5.60
CA LEU A 350 1.87 -22.97 -6.79
C LEU A 350 1.70 -24.50 -6.63
N ASP A 351 2.00 -25.06 -5.47
CA ASP A 351 1.99 -26.50 -5.24
C ASP A 351 0.66 -27.16 -5.62
N PHE A 352 -0.45 -26.49 -5.35
CA PHE A 352 -1.78 -26.98 -5.66
C PHE A 352 -2.07 -27.02 -7.18
N ILE A 353 -1.43 -26.14 -7.96
CA ILE A 353 -1.55 -26.12 -9.43
C ILE A 353 -0.90 -27.38 -9.99
N VAL A 354 0.31 -27.72 -9.50
CA VAL A 354 1.02 -28.93 -9.91
C VAL A 354 0.25 -30.18 -9.47
N LYS A 355 -0.22 -30.23 -8.23
CA LYS A 355 -1.04 -31.33 -7.69
C LYS A 355 -2.35 -31.52 -8.46
N ASN A 356 -2.90 -30.45 -9.00
CA ASN A 356 -4.10 -30.48 -9.84
C ASN A 356 -3.82 -31.01 -11.26
N GLY A 357 -2.57 -31.19 -11.67
CA GLY A 357 -2.20 -31.78 -12.96
C GLY A 357 -1.74 -30.81 -14.03
N ARG A 358 -1.46 -29.54 -13.68
CA ARG A 358 -0.85 -28.55 -14.58
C ARG A 358 0.63 -28.39 -14.30
N ALA A 359 1.43 -28.20 -15.33
CA ALA A 359 2.84 -27.84 -15.14
C ALA A 359 2.97 -26.39 -14.64
N VAL A 360 4.02 -26.13 -13.86
CA VAL A 360 4.37 -24.79 -13.39
C VAL A 360 5.81 -24.49 -13.77
N LEU A 361 6.04 -23.38 -14.47
CA LEU A 361 7.36 -22.82 -14.70
C LEU A 361 7.60 -21.66 -13.76
N TYR A 362 8.65 -21.72 -12.94
CA TYR A 362 9.11 -20.66 -12.05
C TYR A 362 10.47 -20.12 -12.55
N PRO A 363 10.49 -19.01 -13.28
CA PRO A 363 11.73 -18.36 -13.71
C PRO A 363 12.41 -17.65 -12.54
N ILE A 364 13.75 -17.59 -12.60
CA ILE A 364 14.55 -16.74 -11.74
C ILE A 364 14.88 -15.48 -12.54
N TYR A 365 14.07 -14.46 -12.35
CA TYR A 365 14.16 -13.20 -13.09
C TYR A 365 15.40 -12.38 -12.73
N LYS A 366 15.78 -11.46 -13.60
CA LYS A 366 16.83 -10.46 -13.32
C LYS A 366 16.49 -9.74 -12.02
N GLY A 367 17.45 -9.56 -11.13
CA GLY A 367 17.24 -8.90 -9.84
C GLY A 367 16.75 -9.82 -8.72
N THR A 368 16.29 -11.05 -9.00
CA THR A 368 15.77 -11.98 -7.98
C THR A 368 16.76 -13.10 -7.65
N PHE A 369 16.68 -13.63 -6.44
CA PHE A 369 17.48 -14.76 -5.94
C PHE A 369 18.98 -14.60 -6.28
N GLU A 370 19.62 -15.65 -6.86
CA GLU A 370 21.01 -15.63 -7.27
C GLU A 370 21.32 -14.70 -8.46
N ARG A 371 20.32 -14.19 -9.15
CA ARG A 371 20.47 -13.15 -10.18
C ARG A 371 20.33 -11.72 -9.62
N GLY A 372 20.07 -11.59 -8.30
CA GLY A 372 20.06 -10.33 -7.55
C GLY A 372 21.45 -9.99 -7.02
N ASN A 373 21.72 -8.69 -6.89
CA ASN A 373 22.89 -8.16 -6.23
C ASN A 373 22.58 -6.74 -5.66
N ALA A 374 23.50 -6.20 -4.85
CA ALA A 374 23.27 -4.90 -4.20
C ALA A 374 23.05 -3.72 -5.17
N ALA A 375 23.68 -3.77 -6.37
CA ALA A 375 23.50 -2.72 -7.37
C ALA A 375 22.11 -2.77 -8.02
N LEU A 376 21.63 -3.97 -8.38
CA LEU A 376 20.29 -4.16 -8.94
C LEU A 376 19.21 -3.80 -7.89
N PHE A 377 19.41 -4.21 -6.64
CA PHE A 377 18.54 -3.85 -5.55
C PHE A 377 18.46 -2.32 -5.36
N ALA A 378 19.58 -1.62 -5.42
CA ALA A 378 19.60 -0.17 -5.34
C ALA A 378 18.87 0.53 -6.52
N ILE A 379 18.81 -0.11 -7.70
CA ILE A 379 18.04 0.38 -8.84
C ILE A 379 16.53 0.18 -8.58
N LEU A 380 16.12 -0.98 -8.08
CA LEU A 380 14.70 -1.28 -7.80
C LEU A 380 14.12 -0.38 -6.70
N GLU A 381 14.87 -0.17 -5.62
CA GLU A 381 14.47 0.71 -4.52
C GLU A 381 14.71 2.20 -4.78
N GLY A 382 15.33 2.52 -5.90
CA GLY A 382 15.75 3.88 -6.27
C GLY A 382 14.68 4.68 -7.01
N ASP A 383 15.16 5.57 -7.90
CA ASP A 383 14.29 6.40 -8.72
C ASP A 383 13.63 5.58 -9.85
N ALA A 384 12.35 5.29 -9.71
CA ALA A 384 11.55 4.58 -10.71
C ALA A 384 11.49 5.30 -12.07
N SER A 385 11.76 6.61 -12.15
CA SER A 385 11.83 7.35 -13.39
C SER A 385 13.19 7.23 -14.09
N SER A 386 14.17 6.56 -13.50
CA SER A 386 15.48 6.36 -14.08
C SER A 386 15.46 5.42 -15.29
N HIS A 387 16.39 5.63 -16.23
CA HIS A 387 16.56 4.71 -17.36
C HIS A 387 16.99 3.32 -16.89
N GLN A 388 17.82 3.23 -15.87
CA GLN A 388 18.30 1.97 -15.32
C GLN A 388 17.15 1.13 -14.74
N HIS A 389 16.19 1.77 -14.06
CA HIS A 389 14.98 1.10 -13.56
C HIS A 389 14.13 0.55 -14.73
N ALA A 390 13.84 1.38 -15.73
CA ALA A 390 13.09 0.95 -16.91
C ALA A 390 13.78 -0.22 -17.65
N GLU A 391 15.10 -0.14 -17.84
CA GLU A 391 15.86 -1.21 -18.49
C GLU A 391 15.79 -2.53 -17.71
N LEU A 392 15.82 -2.47 -16.37
CA LEU A 392 15.68 -3.67 -15.54
C LEU A 392 14.30 -4.31 -15.71
N LEU A 393 13.22 -3.51 -15.71
CA LEU A 393 11.86 -4.02 -15.96
C LEU A 393 11.72 -4.64 -17.36
N ILE A 394 12.34 -4.03 -18.37
CA ILE A 394 12.36 -4.56 -19.74
C ILE A 394 13.09 -5.93 -19.77
N GLN A 395 14.19 -6.06 -19.05
CA GLN A 395 14.94 -7.32 -18.96
C GLN A 395 14.13 -8.42 -18.27
N GLU A 396 13.37 -8.11 -17.21
CA GLU A 396 12.47 -9.07 -16.57
C GLU A 396 11.36 -9.56 -17.51
N VAL A 397 10.77 -8.67 -18.29
CA VAL A 397 9.78 -9.05 -19.31
C VAL A 397 10.41 -9.90 -20.41
N LYS A 398 11.64 -9.59 -20.84
CA LYS A 398 12.39 -10.42 -21.81
C LYS A 398 12.68 -11.80 -21.24
N ASP A 399 13.03 -11.92 -19.96
CA ASP A 399 13.20 -13.22 -19.30
C ASP A 399 11.91 -14.04 -19.34
N PHE A 400 10.76 -13.41 -19.05
CA PHE A 400 9.46 -14.06 -19.16
C PHE A 400 9.21 -14.57 -20.60
N ARG A 401 9.42 -13.75 -21.59
CA ARG A 401 9.21 -14.11 -23.01
C ARG A 401 10.15 -15.23 -23.46
N ARG A 402 11.40 -15.26 -22.98
CA ARG A 402 12.34 -16.37 -23.24
C ARG A 402 11.89 -17.68 -22.57
N CYS A 403 11.20 -17.60 -21.43
CA CYS A 403 10.56 -18.77 -20.83
C CYS A 403 9.47 -19.35 -21.73
N VAL A 404 8.67 -18.49 -22.38
CA VAL A 404 7.67 -18.94 -23.35
C VAL A 404 8.35 -19.59 -24.57
N ASP A 405 9.44 -18.99 -25.08
CA ASP A 405 10.23 -19.60 -26.16
C ASP A 405 10.73 -21.01 -25.77
N TYR A 406 11.20 -21.19 -24.53
CA TYR A 406 11.63 -22.50 -24.04
C TYR A 406 10.46 -23.49 -23.98
N LEU A 407 9.30 -23.12 -23.49
CA LEU A 407 8.13 -23.99 -23.43
C LEU A 407 7.67 -24.44 -24.83
N GLU A 408 7.80 -23.61 -25.85
CA GLU A 408 7.53 -23.97 -27.25
C GLU A 408 8.47 -25.05 -27.80
N THR A 409 9.67 -25.23 -27.24
CA THR A 409 10.59 -26.29 -27.65
C THR A 409 10.29 -27.65 -27.00
N ARG A 410 9.38 -27.68 -26.02
CA ARG A 410 9.09 -28.88 -25.22
C ARG A 410 7.91 -29.66 -25.80
N PRO A 411 8.13 -30.95 -26.22
CA PRO A 411 7.05 -31.78 -26.77
C PRO A 411 6.01 -32.20 -25.70
N ASP A 412 6.38 -32.15 -24.44
CA ASP A 412 5.51 -32.47 -23.29
C ASP A 412 4.71 -31.28 -22.77
N ILE A 413 4.82 -30.10 -23.39
CA ILE A 413 4.05 -28.89 -23.05
C ILE A 413 3.07 -28.57 -24.18
N ASP A 414 1.82 -28.25 -23.81
CA ASP A 414 0.84 -27.67 -24.73
C ASP A 414 1.05 -26.14 -24.82
N SER A 415 1.82 -25.73 -25.81
CA SER A 415 2.19 -24.33 -26.03
C SER A 415 0.99 -23.42 -26.38
N LYS A 416 -0.19 -24.00 -26.68
CA LYS A 416 -1.45 -23.26 -26.88
C LYS A 416 -2.27 -23.11 -25.60
N LYS A 417 -1.75 -23.59 -24.47
CA LYS A 417 -2.44 -23.56 -23.17
C LYS A 417 -1.51 -23.03 -22.08
N LEU A 418 -1.00 -21.81 -22.31
CA LEU A 418 -0.11 -21.12 -21.40
C LEU A 418 -0.89 -20.08 -20.59
N ALA A 419 -0.66 -20.04 -19.27
CA ALA A 419 -1.25 -19.07 -18.37
C ALA A 419 -0.17 -18.17 -17.73
N TYR A 420 -0.48 -16.89 -17.59
CA TYR A 420 0.24 -15.99 -16.70
C TYR A 420 -0.31 -16.11 -15.26
N TYR A 421 0.58 -16.16 -14.28
CA TYR A 421 0.20 -16.16 -12.87
C TYR A 421 1.14 -15.26 -12.09
N GLY A 422 0.64 -14.12 -11.61
CA GLY A 422 1.46 -13.10 -10.94
C GLY A 422 1.00 -12.80 -9.52
N PHE A 423 1.94 -12.65 -8.61
CA PHE A 423 1.69 -12.23 -7.24
C PHE A 423 2.38 -10.89 -6.95
N SER A 424 1.67 -9.92 -6.34
CA SER A 424 2.23 -8.64 -5.90
C SER A 424 2.97 -7.92 -7.05
N TRP A 425 4.30 -7.87 -7.02
CA TRP A 425 5.12 -7.37 -8.13
C TRP A 425 4.77 -8.06 -9.47
N GLY A 426 4.65 -9.39 -9.47
CA GLY A 426 4.14 -10.13 -10.63
C GLY A 426 2.67 -9.79 -10.94
N GLY A 427 1.87 -9.45 -9.95
CA GLY A 427 0.51 -8.93 -10.14
C GLY A 427 0.49 -7.62 -10.93
N TRP A 428 1.41 -6.70 -10.61
CA TRP A 428 1.61 -5.45 -11.35
C TRP A 428 2.06 -5.72 -12.80
N PHE A 429 3.04 -6.61 -13.03
CA PHE A 429 3.45 -7.01 -14.37
C PHE A 429 2.34 -7.67 -15.19
N GLY A 430 1.30 -8.18 -14.54
CA GLY A 430 0.07 -8.63 -15.21
C GLY A 430 -0.67 -7.53 -15.99
N GLY A 431 -0.36 -6.26 -15.74
CA GLY A 431 -0.81 -5.12 -16.52
C GLY A 431 0.04 -4.85 -17.78
N ILE A 432 1.23 -5.47 -17.92
CA ILE A 432 2.19 -5.23 -18.99
C ILE A 432 2.41 -6.49 -19.83
N ILE A 433 2.81 -7.59 -19.22
CA ILE A 433 3.24 -8.81 -19.92
C ILE A 433 2.19 -9.35 -20.88
N PRO A 434 0.89 -9.49 -20.50
CA PRO A 434 -0.12 -9.99 -21.44
C PRO A 434 -0.43 -9.06 -22.62
N ALA A 435 -0.01 -7.80 -22.55
CA ALA A 435 -0.14 -6.88 -23.67
C ALA A 435 0.99 -7.01 -24.72
N VAL A 436 2.13 -7.62 -24.34
CA VAL A 436 3.31 -7.78 -25.20
C VAL A 436 3.68 -9.23 -25.49
N GLU A 437 3.01 -10.21 -24.84
CA GLU A 437 3.20 -11.64 -25.04
C GLU A 437 1.89 -12.32 -25.47
N GLU A 438 1.71 -12.46 -26.75
CA GLU A 438 0.46 -12.90 -27.39
C GLU A 438 0.18 -14.42 -27.28
N ARG A 439 1.16 -15.22 -26.82
CA ARG A 439 1.02 -16.68 -26.65
C ARG A 439 0.32 -17.08 -25.35
N LEU A 440 -0.01 -16.11 -24.50
CA LEU A 440 -0.74 -16.33 -23.25
C LEU A 440 -2.24 -16.38 -23.52
N GLU A 441 -2.93 -17.37 -22.96
CA GLU A 441 -4.37 -17.58 -23.12
C GLU A 441 -5.19 -17.03 -21.96
N VAL A 442 -4.62 -16.95 -20.76
CA VAL A 442 -5.34 -16.55 -19.55
C VAL A 442 -4.38 -15.98 -18.50
N SER A 443 -4.87 -15.10 -17.67
CA SER A 443 -4.14 -14.44 -16.58
C SER A 443 -4.85 -14.61 -15.23
N VAL A 444 -4.06 -14.90 -14.18
CA VAL A 444 -4.49 -14.89 -12.78
C VAL A 444 -3.52 -13.99 -12.00
N LEU A 445 -4.07 -12.99 -11.36
CA LEU A 445 -3.31 -11.97 -10.64
C LEU A 445 -3.74 -11.95 -9.17
N ILE A 446 -2.77 -11.98 -8.28
CA ILE A 446 -3.01 -11.94 -6.83
C ILE A 446 -2.32 -10.72 -6.25
N ALA A 447 -3.00 -9.98 -5.39
CA ALA A 447 -2.53 -8.73 -4.81
C ALA A 447 -2.02 -7.78 -5.92
N ALA A 448 -2.84 -7.60 -6.96
CA ALA A 448 -2.48 -6.89 -8.17
C ALA A 448 -3.13 -5.51 -8.24
N GLY A 449 -2.38 -4.55 -8.78
CA GLY A 449 -2.86 -3.20 -8.99
C GLY A 449 -1.88 -2.34 -9.76
N VAL A 450 -2.26 -1.10 -9.98
CA VAL A 450 -1.42 -0.06 -10.57
C VAL A 450 -0.71 0.73 -9.48
N GLY A 451 0.48 1.26 -9.75
CA GLY A 451 1.23 2.00 -8.72
C GLY A 451 2.53 2.62 -9.22
N SER A 452 2.96 2.30 -10.42
CA SER A 452 4.22 2.80 -10.95
C SER A 452 4.14 4.27 -11.34
N VAL A 453 5.21 5.01 -11.05
CA VAL A 453 5.49 6.34 -11.58
C VAL A 453 6.69 6.29 -12.52
N GLY A 454 6.96 5.10 -13.07
CA GLY A 454 8.08 4.83 -13.96
C GLY A 454 8.01 5.58 -15.28
N ARG A 455 9.05 5.41 -16.08
CA ARG A 455 9.14 5.98 -17.42
C ARG A 455 7.98 5.50 -18.31
N PRO A 456 7.52 6.32 -19.28
CA PRO A 456 6.35 5.99 -20.10
C PRO A 456 6.41 4.64 -20.79
N GLU A 457 7.61 4.20 -21.22
CA GLU A 457 7.83 2.95 -21.92
C GLU A 457 7.65 1.69 -21.06
N VAL A 458 7.60 1.82 -19.75
CA VAL A 458 7.34 0.71 -18.80
C VAL A 458 6.17 1.04 -17.87
N ASN A 459 5.42 2.09 -18.16
CA ASN A 459 4.28 2.49 -17.34
C ASN A 459 3.02 1.71 -17.73
N GLU A 460 2.44 1.02 -16.78
CA GLU A 460 1.30 0.12 -16.96
C GLU A 460 0.08 0.76 -17.63
N ILE A 461 -0.14 2.07 -17.46
CA ILE A 461 -1.27 2.78 -18.09
C ILE A 461 -1.26 2.63 -19.62
N ASN A 462 -0.06 2.52 -20.22
CA ASN A 462 0.10 2.37 -21.65
C ASN A 462 -0.19 0.95 -22.16
N TYR A 463 -0.33 -0.03 -21.26
CA TYR A 463 -0.51 -1.45 -21.57
C TYR A 463 -1.87 -1.99 -21.18
N LEU A 464 -2.45 -1.53 -20.07
CA LEU A 464 -3.69 -2.08 -19.49
C LEU A 464 -4.82 -2.22 -20.51
N SER A 465 -5.10 -1.19 -21.31
CA SER A 465 -6.16 -1.22 -22.32
C SER A 465 -5.88 -2.20 -23.48
N ARG A 466 -4.67 -2.74 -23.55
CA ARG A 466 -4.18 -3.69 -24.57
C ARG A 466 -4.08 -5.12 -24.04
N VAL A 467 -4.25 -5.34 -22.74
CA VAL A 467 -4.45 -6.67 -22.17
C VAL A 467 -5.83 -7.16 -22.59
N ARG A 468 -5.91 -8.20 -23.40
CA ARG A 468 -7.16 -8.71 -24.00
C ARG A 468 -7.55 -10.09 -23.50
N ILE A 469 -6.62 -10.86 -22.94
CA ILE A 469 -6.86 -12.22 -22.45
C ILE A 469 -7.74 -12.22 -21.21
N PRO A 470 -8.47 -13.31 -20.93
CA PRO A 470 -9.24 -13.48 -19.71
C PRO A 470 -8.39 -13.26 -18.46
N THR A 471 -8.84 -12.37 -17.56
CA THR A 471 -8.06 -11.97 -16.39
C THR A 471 -8.87 -12.06 -15.10
N LEU A 472 -8.36 -12.83 -14.12
CA LEU A 472 -8.87 -12.91 -12.76
C LEU A 472 -7.94 -12.13 -11.82
N ILE A 473 -8.52 -11.27 -10.98
CA ILE A 473 -7.79 -10.54 -9.93
C ILE A 473 -8.35 -10.95 -8.56
N LEU A 474 -7.47 -11.37 -7.64
CA LEU A 474 -7.81 -11.78 -6.29
C LEU A 474 -7.03 -10.91 -5.29
N ASN A 475 -7.72 -10.01 -4.60
CA ASN A 475 -7.07 -9.04 -3.72
C ASN A 475 -7.74 -8.97 -2.33
N GLY A 476 -6.99 -8.49 -1.34
CA GLY A 476 -7.53 -8.13 -0.04
C GLY A 476 -8.17 -6.75 -0.04
N LYS A 477 -9.23 -6.57 0.74
CA LYS A 477 -9.89 -5.26 0.94
C LYS A 477 -9.03 -4.29 1.75
N TYR A 478 -8.16 -4.84 2.60
CA TYR A 478 -7.33 -4.09 3.54
C TYR A 478 -5.87 -4.02 3.11
N ASP A 479 -5.61 -4.35 1.84
CA ASP A 479 -4.28 -4.27 1.25
C ASP A 479 -3.81 -2.81 1.20
N MET A 480 -2.70 -2.52 1.85
CA MET A 480 -2.12 -1.18 1.92
C MET A 480 -1.10 -0.92 0.81
N ASP A 481 -0.49 -1.98 0.27
CA ASP A 481 0.44 -1.87 -0.86
C ASP A 481 -0.32 -1.69 -2.18
N VAL A 482 -1.49 -2.32 -2.26
CA VAL A 482 -2.38 -2.29 -3.43
C VAL A 482 -3.80 -1.88 -3.01
N PRO A 483 -4.00 -0.62 -2.57
CA PRO A 483 -5.29 -0.15 -2.08
C PRO A 483 -6.39 -0.30 -3.13
N VAL A 484 -7.57 -0.76 -2.70
CA VAL A 484 -8.67 -1.10 -3.62
C VAL A 484 -9.03 0.07 -4.53
N GLU A 485 -9.27 1.25 -3.96
CA GLU A 485 -9.84 2.39 -4.71
C GLU A 485 -8.83 3.08 -5.63
N THR A 486 -7.55 3.07 -5.25
CA THR A 486 -6.50 3.82 -5.96
C THR A 486 -5.57 2.95 -6.79
N SER A 487 -5.64 1.62 -6.66
CA SER A 487 -4.73 0.68 -7.30
C SER A 487 -5.45 -0.53 -7.93
N SER A 488 -6.08 -1.41 -7.15
CA SER A 488 -6.70 -2.64 -7.67
C SER A 488 -7.86 -2.37 -8.63
N LYS A 489 -8.77 -1.49 -8.23
CA LYS A 489 -9.95 -1.14 -9.02
C LYS A 489 -9.59 -0.39 -10.30
N PRO A 490 -8.72 0.63 -10.29
CA PRO A 490 -8.23 1.23 -11.53
C PRO A 490 -7.59 0.21 -12.49
N MET A 491 -6.75 -0.71 -11.99
CA MET A 491 -6.20 -1.78 -12.82
C MET A 491 -7.32 -2.58 -13.49
N PHE A 492 -8.26 -3.10 -12.71
CA PHE A 492 -9.38 -3.90 -13.22
C PHE A 492 -10.23 -3.15 -14.24
N ASP A 493 -10.60 -1.91 -13.94
CA ASP A 493 -11.49 -1.11 -14.81
C ASP A 493 -10.83 -0.80 -16.15
N LEU A 494 -9.53 -0.48 -16.16
CA LEU A 494 -8.76 -0.08 -17.33
C LEU A 494 -8.26 -1.24 -18.19
N LEU A 495 -8.34 -2.51 -17.72
CA LEU A 495 -8.03 -3.68 -18.56
C LEU A 495 -8.92 -3.71 -19.81
N GLY A 496 -8.29 -3.88 -20.98
CA GLY A 496 -8.96 -4.04 -22.27
C GLY A 496 -9.69 -5.38 -22.46
N THR A 497 -9.55 -6.29 -21.51
CA THR A 497 -10.29 -7.56 -21.45
C THR A 497 -11.80 -7.31 -21.43
N ARG A 498 -12.57 -8.10 -22.19
CA ARG A 498 -14.04 -8.00 -22.22
C ARG A 498 -14.63 -8.18 -20.82
N ALA A 499 -15.70 -7.46 -20.50
CA ALA A 499 -16.30 -7.46 -19.15
C ALA A 499 -16.66 -8.86 -18.63
N GLN A 500 -17.13 -9.77 -19.51
CA GLN A 500 -17.46 -11.16 -19.17
C GLN A 500 -16.26 -12.06 -18.93
N ASP A 501 -15.08 -11.63 -19.38
CA ASP A 501 -13.83 -12.37 -19.32
C ASP A 501 -12.84 -11.75 -18.31
N LYS A 502 -13.30 -10.79 -17.48
CA LYS A 502 -12.53 -10.28 -16.36
C LYS A 502 -13.32 -10.30 -15.06
N ARG A 503 -12.62 -10.56 -13.95
CA ARG A 503 -13.23 -10.61 -12.61
C ARG A 503 -12.26 -10.06 -11.56
N LEU A 504 -12.76 -9.20 -10.69
CA LEU A 504 -12.10 -8.78 -9.46
C LEU A 504 -12.86 -9.38 -8.27
N LYS A 505 -12.15 -10.11 -7.41
CA LYS A 505 -12.66 -10.60 -6.13
C LYS A 505 -11.89 -9.99 -4.98
N LEU A 506 -12.62 -9.45 -4.02
CA LEU A 506 -12.07 -8.83 -2.82
C LEU A 506 -12.43 -9.65 -1.60
N TYR A 507 -11.45 -9.89 -0.74
CA TYR A 507 -11.56 -10.67 0.50
C TYR A 507 -11.32 -9.79 1.72
N GLU A 508 -11.89 -10.14 2.87
CA GLU A 508 -11.68 -9.45 4.15
C GLU A 508 -10.27 -9.77 4.73
N THR A 509 -9.24 -9.50 3.93
CA THR A 509 -7.83 -9.74 4.24
C THR A 509 -6.97 -8.58 3.74
N ASP A 510 -5.69 -8.63 4.09
CA ASP A 510 -4.63 -7.75 3.59
C ASP A 510 -4.05 -8.22 2.24
N HIS A 511 -2.76 -8.00 2.01
CA HIS A 511 -2.02 -8.31 0.79
C HIS A 511 -2.09 -9.77 0.34
N ASP A 512 -2.51 -10.69 1.22
CA ASP A 512 -2.54 -12.12 0.94
C ASP A 512 -3.95 -12.70 1.13
N PRO A 513 -4.72 -12.86 0.05
CA PRO A 513 -6.05 -13.48 0.11
C PRO A 513 -6.02 -14.91 0.70
N PRO A 514 -7.15 -15.42 1.25
CA PRO A 514 -7.18 -16.74 1.85
C PRO A 514 -6.79 -17.84 0.86
N ARG A 515 -5.87 -18.73 1.26
CA ARG A 515 -5.31 -19.78 0.38
C ARG A 515 -6.39 -20.68 -0.23
N ASN A 516 -7.42 -21.06 0.51
CA ASN A 516 -8.53 -21.86 0.01
C ASN A 516 -9.30 -21.16 -1.12
N GLU A 517 -9.48 -19.84 -1.04
CA GLU A 517 -10.13 -19.06 -2.09
C GLU A 517 -9.20 -18.87 -3.31
N ILE A 518 -7.89 -18.67 -3.08
CA ILE A 518 -6.89 -18.66 -4.16
C ILE A 518 -6.98 -19.97 -4.95
N ILE A 519 -6.95 -21.12 -4.27
CA ILE A 519 -7.04 -22.45 -4.90
C ILE A 519 -8.32 -22.57 -5.74
N LYS A 520 -9.45 -22.34 -5.11
CA LYS A 520 -10.78 -22.48 -5.72
C LYS A 520 -10.94 -21.62 -6.97
N GLU A 521 -10.66 -20.33 -6.84
CA GLU A 521 -10.88 -19.39 -7.93
C GLU A 521 -9.86 -19.58 -9.07
N THR A 522 -8.60 -19.84 -8.73
CA THR A 522 -7.55 -20.09 -9.73
C THR A 522 -7.87 -21.33 -10.55
N LEU A 523 -8.18 -22.45 -9.91
CA LEU A 523 -8.46 -23.69 -10.64
C LEU A 523 -9.71 -23.57 -11.51
N ALA A 524 -10.79 -22.98 -10.98
CA ALA A 524 -12.01 -22.74 -11.75
C ALA A 524 -11.78 -21.81 -12.94
N TRP A 525 -10.91 -20.80 -12.82
CA TRP A 525 -10.56 -19.88 -13.90
C TRP A 525 -9.72 -20.56 -14.99
N LEU A 526 -8.71 -21.31 -14.58
CA LEU A 526 -7.88 -22.10 -15.51
C LEU A 526 -8.71 -23.16 -16.25
N ASP A 527 -9.61 -23.88 -15.55
CA ASP A 527 -10.51 -24.86 -16.17
C ASP A 527 -11.43 -24.22 -17.22
N ARG A 528 -11.92 -23.02 -16.94
CA ARG A 528 -12.81 -22.30 -17.85
C ARG A 528 -12.14 -21.92 -19.16
N TYR A 529 -10.88 -21.50 -19.15
CA TYR A 529 -10.23 -20.91 -20.31
C TYR A 529 -9.17 -21.82 -20.96
N LEU A 530 -8.50 -22.69 -20.20
CA LEU A 530 -7.60 -23.71 -20.76
C LEU A 530 -8.26 -25.08 -20.95
N GLY A 531 -9.44 -25.26 -20.34
CA GLY A 531 -10.13 -26.54 -20.25
C GLY A 531 -9.74 -27.34 -19.00
N PRO A 532 -10.64 -28.22 -18.55
CA PRO A 532 -10.38 -29.04 -17.35
C PRO A 532 -9.23 -30.02 -17.62
N ILE A 533 -8.53 -30.40 -16.55
CA ILE A 533 -7.55 -31.48 -16.60
C ILE A 533 -8.28 -32.81 -16.75
N LYS A 534 -7.80 -33.65 -17.68
CA LYS A 534 -8.38 -34.96 -17.98
C LYS A 534 -7.63 -36.07 -17.24
#